data_e9ca3184a42e99e93c4dae4314e67d28
#
_entry.id   e9ca3184a42e99e93c4dae4314e67d28
#
_cell.length_a   1.000
_cell.length_b   1.000
_cell.length_c   1.000
_cell.angle_alpha   90.00
_cell.angle_beta   90.00
_cell.angle_gamma   90.00
#
_symmetry.space_group_name_H-M   'P 1'
#
loop_
_entity.id
_entity.type
_entity.pdbx_description
1 polymer ?
#
loop_
_entity_poly.entity_id
_entity_poly.type
_entity_poly.pdbx_seq_one_letter_code
_entity_poly.pdbx_strand_id
1 'polypeptide(L)'
;MRRPRWGKSVTFFGNSGASTGSPPASEELLPAAAGREAGRRVVVCGSDRTMLRVVTELVSSGERVTAIVNPASRHYDRIGELGATVMGARVVSESLLRRAGVDADDDGTPSTARALVLLDNDDVHNVHTALTARDMDPDLRIIVQMVNPRLGKQLISLLGDCVVINGPWLAAPAFVSDALEDDELTWLDLGGRRLVVGQADLIAEPHLTVLADTTSSATPELLPVTSADPEGDIVLGTGVRTLWRARDVRPAGWLMAMRDIFDSRVRKIAAVMAFLVAAGTSVVHFFGNIEWWRALYLAAGVVTSAGIDDDKFNDAEPWVKVSAVLVQLTGIVLMALLTAVVVDSLVGARLSRIIGGVRGRPRNHVVVCGLGTVGARVLEILTERGVAVVGVDQDEDAPGVQVAHRLKIPVVIGDSSNEETLRSAGVQRCQSVLAITDGDITNLESAMVAGDLNPEARITMRMFDHDLAQRVERRLGLGHSRSVSMLVAPAIAAAVANRRSQVTVPAGRRVLLLTEVTVEDGSVAVGRRLGELDEAGGLRVLARQDLGGSWDWTPAYERPLRAGDRLAVAGTRSGLARLLMTTRPQQTPAVS
;
A
#
# COMPACT_ATOMS: atom_id res chain seq x y z
N MET A 1 36.12 13.20 24.75
CA MET A 1 35.13 12.20 24.32
C MET A 1 34.58 12.63 22.97
N ARG A 2 35.08 12.06 21.89
CA ARG A 2 34.68 12.39 20.51
C ARG A 2 33.57 11.45 20.08
N ARG A 3 32.40 11.99 19.69
CA ARG A 3 31.30 11.22 19.08
C ARG A 3 31.67 10.86 17.64
N PRO A 4 31.53 9.62 17.18
CA PRO A 4 31.68 9.29 15.78
C PRO A 4 30.43 9.75 15.00
N ARG A 5 30.64 10.52 13.95
CA ARG A 5 29.63 10.86 12.93
C ARG A 5 29.54 9.70 11.95
N TRP A 6 28.44 8.95 11.98
CA TRP A 6 28.10 7.99 10.94
C TRP A 6 26.78 8.42 10.28
N GLY A 7 26.90 9.01 9.11
CA GLY A 7 25.77 9.20 8.21
C GLY A 7 25.72 8.03 7.23
N LYS A 8 24.93 7.00 7.51
CA LYS A 8 24.57 5.98 6.51
C LYS A 8 23.12 6.14 6.14
N SER A 9 22.89 6.34 4.83
CA SER A 9 21.57 6.46 4.23
C SER A 9 20.85 5.13 4.26
N VAL A 10 19.61 5.15 4.75
CA VAL A 10 18.69 4.02 4.73
C VAL A 10 18.12 3.89 3.32
N THR A 11 18.43 2.83 2.62
CA THR A 11 17.86 2.54 1.31
C THR A 11 16.64 1.65 1.48
N PHE A 12 15.45 2.20 1.29
CA PHE A 12 14.23 1.43 1.13
C PHE A 12 13.99 1.19 -0.36
N PHE A 13 13.82 -0.07 -0.75
CA PHE A 13 13.48 -0.41 -2.13
C PHE A 13 12.00 -0.17 -2.37
N GLY A 14 11.67 0.71 -3.32
CA GLY A 14 10.34 0.90 -3.88
C GLY A 14 10.26 0.23 -5.27
N ASN A 15 9.18 -0.44 -5.55
CA ASN A 15 9.00 -1.23 -6.76
C ASN A 15 8.26 -0.47 -7.86
N SER A 16 8.69 -0.69 -9.09
CA SER A 16 8.00 -0.31 -10.30
C SER A 16 7.03 -1.42 -10.74
N GLY A 17 5.80 -1.06 -11.08
CA GLY A 17 4.80 -1.97 -11.61
C GLY A 17 5.28 -2.77 -12.81
N ALA A 18 5.08 -4.07 -12.75
CA ALA A 18 5.26 -4.95 -13.90
C ALA A 18 3.99 -4.90 -14.76
N SER A 19 4.11 -4.37 -15.97
CA SER A 19 3.09 -4.52 -17.00
C SER A 19 2.92 -6.00 -17.36
N THR A 20 1.67 -6.43 -17.54
CA THR A 20 1.29 -7.76 -18.04
C THR A 20 1.61 -7.89 -19.53
N GLY A 21 2.90 -8.00 -19.85
CA GLY A 21 3.36 -8.49 -21.13
C GLY A 21 4.02 -9.84 -20.92
N SER A 22 3.69 -10.84 -21.72
CA SER A 22 4.41 -12.11 -21.77
C SER A 22 5.91 -11.85 -21.86
N PRO A 23 6.77 -12.59 -21.14
CA PRO A 23 8.19 -12.35 -21.18
C PRO A 23 8.69 -12.54 -22.61
N PRO A 24 9.44 -11.59 -23.17
CA PRO A 24 10.19 -11.86 -24.39
C PRO A 24 11.21 -12.96 -24.10
N ALA A 25 11.43 -13.82 -25.08
CA ALA A 25 12.38 -14.91 -25.04
C ALA A 25 13.73 -14.46 -24.48
N SER A 26 14.28 -15.30 -23.61
CA SER A 26 15.63 -15.31 -23.03
C SER A 26 16.59 -14.31 -23.67
N GLU A 27 16.66 -13.10 -23.10
CA GLU A 27 17.71 -12.11 -23.39
C GLU A 27 18.90 -12.36 -22.49
N GLU A 28 20.06 -12.49 -23.11
CA GLU A 28 21.37 -12.64 -22.47
C GLU A 28 21.56 -11.64 -21.34
N LEU A 29 21.67 -12.16 -20.13
CA LEU A 29 22.08 -11.43 -18.95
C LEU A 29 23.46 -10.81 -19.20
N LEU A 30 23.60 -9.51 -18.95
CA LEU A 30 24.89 -8.84 -18.88
C LEU A 30 25.85 -9.70 -18.05
N PRO A 31 27.10 -9.92 -18.51
CA PRO A 31 28.05 -10.69 -17.74
C PRO A 31 28.25 -10.01 -16.39
N ALA A 32 27.87 -10.73 -15.33
CA ALA A 32 28.14 -10.34 -13.97
C ALA A 32 29.65 -10.04 -13.81
N ALA A 33 29.99 -9.17 -12.89
CA ALA A 33 31.37 -8.99 -12.43
C ALA A 33 31.85 -10.32 -11.77
N ALA A 34 32.16 -11.30 -12.60
CA ALA A 34 32.35 -12.69 -12.24
C ALA A 34 33.83 -13.04 -12.19
N GLY A 35 34.63 -12.28 -11.44
CA GLY A 35 36.04 -12.58 -11.35
C GLY A 35 36.51 -13.25 -10.05
N ARG A 36 35.85 -12.97 -8.91
CA ARG A 36 36.26 -13.54 -7.60
C ARG A 36 35.09 -14.07 -6.74
N GLU A 37 33.84 -13.83 -7.11
CA GLU A 37 32.65 -14.32 -6.36
C GLU A 37 32.01 -15.57 -6.97
N ALA A 38 32.50 -16.04 -8.10
CA ALA A 38 31.97 -17.17 -8.86
C ALA A 38 32.22 -18.51 -8.16
N GLY A 39 31.62 -18.73 -7.02
CA GLY A 39 31.72 -19.96 -6.22
C GLY A 39 31.05 -19.85 -4.88
N ARG A 40 30.86 -18.64 -4.38
CA ARG A 40 30.19 -18.38 -3.11
C ARG A 40 28.69 -18.55 -3.25
N ARG A 41 28.08 -19.12 -2.21
CA ARG A 41 26.65 -19.41 -2.17
C ARG A 41 25.85 -18.31 -1.47
N VAL A 42 24.56 -18.23 -1.75
CA VAL A 42 23.60 -17.39 -1.02
C VAL A 42 22.85 -18.28 -0.04
N VAL A 43 22.86 -17.94 1.24
CA VAL A 43 22.11 -18.65 2.28
C VAL A 43 20.78 -17.93 2.47
N VAL A 44 19.67 -18.67 2.35
CA VAL A 44 18.30 -18.13 2.50
C VAL A 44 17.60 -18.86 3.63
N CYS A 45 17.11 -18.13 4.63
CA CYS A 45 16.39 -18.67 5.78
C CYS A 45 14.93 -18.23 5.75
N GLY A 46 13.99 -19.17 5.91
CA GLY A 46 12.56 -18.87 5.94
C GLY A 46 11.73 -20.12 5.65
N SER A 47 10.42 -20.00 5.63
CA SER A 47 9.55 -21.18 5.46
C SER A 47 8.25 -20.87 4.72
N ASP A 48 8.08 -19.66 4.24
CA ASP A 48 6.87 -19.16 3.59
C ASP A 48 6.97 -19.13 2.05
N ARG A 49 5.94 -18.61 1.41
CA ARG A 49 5.89 -18.46 -0.05
C ARG A 49 6.88 -17.41 -0.57
N THR A 50 7.22 -16.41 0.23
CA THR A 50 8.21 -15.39 -0.13
C THR A 50 9.57 -16.07 -0.33
N MET A 51 9.94 -16.97 0.58
CA MET A 51 11.16 -17.78 0.43
C MET A 51 11.17 -18.59 -0.86
N LEU A 52 10.08 -19.32 -1.15
CA LEU A 52 9.99 -20.10 -2.39
C LEU A 52 10.26 -19.23 -3.61
N ARG A 53 9.67 -18.02 -3.65
CA ARG A 53 9.81 -17.10 -4.77
C ARG A 53 11.22 -16.51 -4.85
N VAL A 54 11.80 -16.12 -3.71
CA VAL A 54 13.18 -15.61 -3.64
C VAL A 54 14.17 -16.66 -4.12
N VAL A 55 14.03 -17.91 -3.67
CA VAL A 55 14.87 -19.02 -4.14
C VAL A 55 14.73 -19.23 -5.64
N THR A 56 13.49 -19.20 -6.16
CA THR A 56 13.23 -19.31 -7.60
C THR A 56 13.97 -18.20 -8.38
N GLU A 57 13.88 -16.96 -7.92
CA GLU A 57 14.50 -15.80 -8.56
C GLU A 57 16.04 -15.88 -8.52
N LEU A 58 16.61 -16.27 -7.39
CA LEU A 58 18.05 -16.43 -7.22
C LEU A 58 18.61 -17.56 -8.09
N VAL A 59 17.96 -18.73 -8.08
CA VAL A 59 18.38 -19.89 -8.89
C VAL A 59 18.26 -19.57 -10.38
N SER A 60 17.16 -18.92 -10.82
CA SER A 60 17.00 -18.50 -12.22
C SER A 60 18.04 -17.48 -12.67
N SER A 61 18.59 -16.71 -11.72
CA SER A 61 19.69 -15.77 -11.96
C SER A 61 21.07 -16.44 -11.92
N GLY A 62 21.15 -17.78 -11.78
CA GLY A 62 22.38 -18.55 -11.77
C GLY A 62 23.11 -18.60 -10.42
N GLU A 63 22.44 -18.17 -9.33
CA GLU A 63 23.03 -18.21 -7.99
C GLU A 63 22.99 -19.61 -7.39
N ARG A 64 24.03 -19.97 -6.63
CA ARG A 64 24.04 -21.19 -5.81
C ARG A 64 23.35 -20.88 -4.50
N VAL A 65 22.19 -21.51 -4.25
CA VAL A 65 21.38 -21.25 -3.07
C VAL A 65 21.44 -22.41 -2.08
N THR A 66 21.71 -22.09 -0.82
CA THR A 66 21.50 -22.98 0.32
C THR A 66 20.28 -22.47 1.10
N ALA A 67 19.22 -23.26 1.15
CA ALA A 67 17.94 -22.90 1.75
C ALA A 67 17.78 -23.58 3.12
N ILE A 68 17.66 -22.81 4.19
CA ILE A 68 17.34 -23.30 5.54
C ILE A 68 15.83 -23.16 5.73
N VAL A 69 15.14 -24.30 5.77
CA VAL A 69 13.66 -24.38 5.72
C VAL A 69 13.14 -25.21 6.87
N ASN A 70 12.01 -24.82 7.45
CA ASN A 70 11.31 -25.67 8.40
C ASN A 70 10.79 -26.93 7.67
N PRO A 71 11.15 -28.15 8.11
CA PRO A 71 10.69 -29.40 7.48
C PRO A 71 9.16 -29.55 7.44
N ALA A 72 8.43 -28.87 8.34
CA ALA A 72 6.96 -28.87 8.33
C ALA A 72 6.36 -27.88 7.30
N SER A 73 7.18 -27.11 6.61
CA SER A 73 6.70 -26.20 5.56
C SER A 73 6.23 -27.00 4.34
N ARG A 74 5.05 -26.67 3.82
CA ARG A 74 4.51 -27.21 2.56
C ARG A 74 5.39 -26.92 1.34
N HIS A 75 6.38 -26.06 1.47
CA HIS A 75 7.28 -25.66 0.39
C HIS A 75 8.63 -26.37 0.44
N TYR A 76 8.86 -27.21 1.44
CA TYR A 76 10.15 -27.86 1.69
C TYR A 76 10.66 -28.64 0.47
N ASP A 77 9.86 -29.57 -0.04
CA ASP A 77 10.24 -30.42 -1.19
C ASP A 77 10.39 -29.59 -2.47
N ARG A 78 9.48 -28.64 -2.68
CA ARG A 78 9.47 -27.80 -3.88
C ARG A 78 10.71 -26.88 -3.98
N ILE A 79 11.26 -26.44 -2.86
CA ILE A 79 12.49 -25.66 -2.83
C ILE A 79 13.68 -26.52 -3.30
N GLY A 80 13.72 -27.80 -2.90
CA GLY A 80 14.72 -28.76 -3.38
C GLY A 80 14.63 -29.02 -4.89
N GLU A 81 13.41 -29.15 -5.42
CA GLU A 81 13.16 -29.34 -6.86
C GLU A 81 13.65 -28.16 -7.71
N LEU A 82 13.76 -26.96 -7.16
CA LEU A 82 14.32 -25.78 -7.85
C LEU A 82 15.84 -25.83 -8.01
N GLY A 83 16.54 -26.80 -7.44
CA GLY A 83 17.99 -26.93 -7.49
C GLY A 83 18.74 -26.25 -6.33
N ALA A 84 18.03 -25.79 -5.30
CA ALA A 84 18.65 -25.29 -4.08
C ALA A 84 19.09 -26.45 -3.17
N THR A 85 20.21 -26.28 -2.44
CA THR A 85 20.59 -27.21 -1.37
C THR A 85 19.73 -26.94 -0.15
N VAL A 86 18.86 -27.89 0.23
CA VAL A 86 17.92 -27.70 1.36
C VAL A 86 18.49 -28.26 2.65
N MET A 87 18.43 -27.47 3.72
CA MET A 87 18.77 -27.85 5.09
C MET A 87 17.53 -27.68 5.97
N GLY A 88 17.05 -28.80 6.55
CA GLY A 88 15.86 -28.79 7.39
C GLY A 88 16.16 -28.30 8.81
N ALA A 89 15.49 -27.23 9.27
CA ALA A 89 15.53 -26.78 10.65
C ALA A 89 14.29 -25.97 11.03
N ARG A 90 13.88 -26.09 12.30
CA ARG A 90 12.79 -25.26 12.84
C ARG A 90 13.28 -23.91 13.35
N VAL A 91 14.51 -23.87 13.85
CA VAL A 91 15.19 -22.68 14.38
C VAL A 91 16.58 -22.62 13.76
N VAL A 92 16.97 -21.46 13.33
CA VAL A 92 18.32 -21.22 12.79
C VAL A 92 19.30 -21.09 13.96
N SER A 93 20.26 -22.01 14.06
CA SER A 93 21.31 -21.99 15.07
C SER A 93 22.66 -21.64 14.46
N GLU A 94 23.60 -21.19 15.29
CA GLU A 94 24.98 -20.91 14.88
C GLU A 94 25.63 -22.10 14.15
N SER A 95 25.52 -23.32 14.71
CA SER A 95 26.04 -24.52 14.10
C SER A 95 25.44 -24.82 12.72
N LEU A 96 24.19 -24.42 12.49
CA LEU A 96 23.51 -24.56 11.21
C LEU A 96 24.00 -23.54 10.20
N LEU A 97 24.17 -22.28 10.62
CA LEU A 97 24.76 -21.22 9.80
C LEU A 97 26.17 -21.57 9.37
N ARG A 98 27.00 -22.11 10.28
CA ARG A 98 28.34 -22.61 9.98
C ARG A 98 28.32 -23.71 8.93
N ARG A 99 27.47 -24.69 9.05
CA ARG A 99 27.28 -25.75 8.02
C ARG A 99 26.76 -25.19 6.69
N ALA A 100 25.99 -24.12 6.71
CA ALA A 100 25.53 -23.45 5.51
C ALA A 100 26.63 -22.60 4.83
N GLY A 101 27.78 -22.44 5.48
CA GLY A 101 28.93 -21.71 4.98
C GLY A 101 29.02 -20.24 5.43
N VAL A 102 28.27 -19.90 6.48
CA VAL A 102 28.36 -18.61 7.17
C VAL A 102 29.39 -18.78 8.30
N ASP A 103 30.65 -18.69 7.97
CA ASP A 103 31.75 -18.72 8.95
C ASP A 103 33.00 -18.17 8.25
N ALA A 104 33.66 -17.19 8.86
CA ALA A 104 35.00 -16.79 8.46
C ALA A 104 35.98 -17.65 9.27
N ASP A 105 36.90 -18.34 8.62
CA ASP A 105 37.90 -19.12 9.33
C ASP A 105 38.81 -18.20 10.15
N ASP A 106 39.33 -18.71 11.28
CA ASP A 106 40.24 -17.98 12.18
C ASP A 106 41.54 -17.46 11.49
N ASP A 107 41.88 -18.00 10.34
CA ASP A 107 43.01 -17.60 9.50
C ASP A 107 42.71 -16.44 8.52
N GLY A 108 41.46 -15.87 8.61
CA GLY A 108 40.99 -14.78 7.76
C GLY A 108 40.51 -15.20 6.37
N THR A 109 40.27 -16.51 6.17
CA THR A 109 39.62 -17.00 4.94
C THR A 109 38.17 -16.58 4.96
N PRO A 110 37.67 -15.83 3.95
CA PRO A 110 36.31 -15.35 3.94
C PRO A 110 35.31 -16.50 3.81
N SER A 111 34.12 -16.34 4.43
CA SER A 111 33.06 -17.35 4.41
C SER A 111 32.72 -17.81 2.98
N THR A 112 32.24 -19.04 2.85
CA THR A 112 31.77 -19.57 1.56
C THR A 112 30.40 -19.01 1.18
N ALA A 113 29.69 -18.38 2.12
CA ALA A 113 28.51 -17.58 1.86
C ALA A 113 28.90 -16.14 1.49
N ARG A 114 28.32 -15.59 0.43
CA ARG A 114 28.49 -14.18 0.06
C ARG A 114 27.38 -13.29 0.62
N ALA A 115 26.23 -13.88 0.90
CA ALA A 115 25.09 -13.17 1.46
C ALA A 115 24.19 -14.13 2.27
N LEU A 116 23.57 -13.57 3.31
CA LEU A 116 22.53 -14.22 4.12
C LEU A 116 21.23 -13.45 3.93
N VAL A 117 20.17 -14.16 3.59
CA VAL A 117 18.82 -13.64 3.40
C VAL A 117 17.90 -14.21 4.46
N LEU A 118 17.30 -13.36 5.29
CA LEU A 118 16.40 -13.73 6.39
C LEU A 118 14.99 -13.30 6.06
N LEU A 119 14.07 -14.27 5.94
CA LEU A 119 12.70 -14.10 5.46
C LEU A 119 11.65 -14.61 6.46
N ASP A 120 12.02 -14.81 7.72
CA ASP A 120 11.03 -15.19 8.72
C ASP A 120 10.02 -14.06 8.96
N ASN A 121 8.79 -14.43 9.31
CA ASN A 121 7.75 -13.46 9.67
C ASN A 121 7.93 -12.90 11.09
N ASP A 122 8.84 -13.46 11.88
CA ASP A 122 9.21 -12.99 13.20
C ASP A 122 10.44 -12.07 13.13
N ASP A 123 10.21 -10.77 13.27
CA ASP A 123 11.27 -9.74 13.26
C ASP A 123 12.33 -10.01 14.34
N VAL A 124 11.96 -10.54 15.51
CA VAL A 124 12.89 -10.83 16.63
C VAL A 124 13.81 -11.98 16.25
N HIS A 125 13.26 -13.02 15.64
CA HIS A 125 14.03 -14.16 15.15
C HIS A 125 15.02 -13.74 14.05
N ASN A 126 14.59 -12.90 13.13
CA ASN A 126 15.43 -12.35 12.08
C ASN A 126 16.58 -11.50 12.65
N VAL A 127 16.31 -10.65 13.63
CA VAL A 127 17.34 -9.83 14.31
C VAL A 127 18.35 -10.71 15.02
N HIS A 128 17.89 -11.69 15.79
CA HIS A 128 18.78 -12.62 16.50
C HIS A 128 19.71 -13.35 15.53
N THR A 129 19.15 -13.90 14.45
CA THR A 129 19.93 -14.63 13.43
C THR A 129 20.90 -13.70 12.69
N ALA A 130 20.50 -12.45 12.41
CA ALA A 130 21.37 -11.46 11.76
C ALA A 130 22.55 -11.07 12.65
N LEU A 131 22.35 -10.88 13.95
CA LEU A 131 23.41 -10.58 14.92
C LEU A 131 24.36 -11.76 15.05
N THR A 132 23.84 -12.99 15.21
CA THR A 132 24.67 -14.20 15.26
C THR A 132 25.54 -14.34 14.01
N ALA A 133 24.95 -14.11 12.81
CA ALA A 133 25.71 -14.21 11.56
C ALA A 133 26.78 -13.12 11.44
N ARG A 134 26.53 -11.91 11.96
CA ARG A 134 27.50 -10.81 11.97
C ARG A 134 28.68 -11.08 12.91
N ASP A 135 28.41 -11.76 14.05
CA ASP A 135 29.48 -12.18 14.98
C ASP A 135 30.36 -13.27 14.35
N MET A 136 29.80 -14.13 13.48
CA MET A 136 30.53 -15.19 12.77
C MET A 136 31.33 -14.66 11.57
N ASP A 137 30.79 -13.72 10.81
CA ASP A 137 31.44 -13.09 9.66
C ASP A 137 31.13 -11.58 9.63
N PRO A 138 32.09 -10.73 10.04
CA PRO A 138 31.91 -9.28 10.06
C PRO A 138 31.67 -8.64 8.69
N ASP A 139 32.09 -9.28 7.60
CA ASP A 139 31.99 -8.77 6.24
C ASP A 139 30.81 -9.34 5.45
N LEU A 140 30.05 -10.27 6.05
CA LEU A 140 28.92 -10.92 5.42
C LEU A 140 27.82 -9.89 5.07
N ARG A 141 27.36 -9.93 3.83
CA ARG A 141 26.20 -9.15 3.40
C ARG A 141 24.92 -9.78 3.94
N ILE A 142 24.14 -9.01 4.71
CA ILE A 142 22.89 -9.49 5.34
C ILE A 142 21.71 -8.75 4.73
N ILE A 143 20.73 -9.50 4.24
CA ILE A 143 19.45 -9.00 3.75
C ILE A 143 18.35 -9.52 4.67
N VAL A 144 17.59 -8.63 5.26
CA VAL A 144 16.57 -8.99 6.25
C VAL A 144 15.21 -8.45 5.83
N GLN A 145 14.21 -9.32 5.76
CA GLN A 145 12.83 -8.91 5.67
C GLN A 145 12.34 -8.52 7.06
N MET A 146 11.76 -7.32 7.21
CA MET A 146 11.20 -6.85 8.48
C MET A 146 9.89 -6.12 8.27
N VAL A 147 8.96 -6.36 9.18
CA VAL A 147 7.66 -5.67 9.21
C VAL A 147 7.78 -4.35 9.96
N ASN A 148 8.56 -4.30 11.05
CA ASN A 148 8.72 -3.10 11.87
C ASN A 148 9.82 -2.17 11.32
N PRO A 149 9.46 -0.99 10.74
CA PRO A 149 10.45 -0.11 10.13
C PRO A 149 11.42 0.54 11.13
N ARG A 150 11.00 0.70 12.40
CA ARG A 150 11.85 1.30 13.45
C ARG A 150 12.97 0.35 13.84
N LEU A 151 12.61 -0.93 14.04
CA LEU A 151 13.58 -1.98 14.36
C LEU A 151 14.54 -2.19 13.18
N GLY A 152 14.05 -2.16 11.94
CA GLY A 152 14.87 -2.24 10.74
C GLY A 152 15.93 -1.13 10.66
N LYS A 153 15.56 0.12 10.97
CA LYS A 153 16.52 1.24 11.01
C LYS A 153 17.63 1.04 12.05
N GLN A 154 17.27 0.54 13.23
CA GLN A 154 18.23 0.23 14.29
C GLN A 154 19.18 -0.90 13.86
N LEU A 155 18.66 -1.93 13.23
CA LEU A 155 19.44 -3.06 12.75
C LEU A 155 20.49 -2.64 11.71
N ILE A 156 20.14 -1.79 10.75
CA ILE A 156 21.08 -1.23 9.77
C ILE A 156 22.23 -0.48 10.47
N SER A 157 21.94 0.29 11.52
CA SER A 157 22.96 1.04 12.24
C SER A 157 23.90 0.15 13.04
N LEU A 158 23.48 -1.05 13.43
CA LEU A 158 24.26 -2.02 14.21
C LEU A 158 25.12 -2.91 13.31
N LEU A 159 24.57 -3.39 12.18
CA LEU A 159 25.18 -4.44 11.38
C LEU A 159 26.10 -3.95 10.25
N GLY A 160 26.07 -2.69 9.88
CA GLY A 160 26.91 -2.16 8.81
C GLY A 160 26.41 -2.52 7.41
N ASP A 161 26.95 -3.53 6.72
CA ASP A 161 26.43 -3.98 5.41
C ASP A 161 25.18 -4.85 5.59
N CYS A 162 24.09 -4.19 5.88
CA CYS A 162 22.77 -4.78 6.07
C CYS A 162 21.72 -4.04 5.24
N VAL A 163 20.93 -4.80 4.51
CA VAL A 163 19.78 -4.29 3.73
C VAL A 163 18.51 -4.78 4.38
N VAL A 164 17.66 -3.86 4.83
CA VAL A 164 16.34 -4.19 5.36
C VAL A 164 15.28 -3.96 4.30
N ILE A 165 14.46 -4.98 4.05
CA ILE A 165 13.37 -4.96 3.09
C ILE A 165 12.05 -5.09 3.85
N ASN A 166 11.14 -4.14 3.62
CA ASN A 166 9.81 -4.17 4.19
C ASN A 166 8.79 -4.55 3.10
N GLY A 167 8.26 -5.77 3.16
CA GLY A 167 7.33 -6.30 2.17
C GLY A 167 6.06 -5.46 1.99
N PRO A 168 5.34 -5.08 3.06
CA PRO A 168 4.21 -4.16 3.00
C PRO A 168 4.50 -2.82 2.30
N TRP A 169 5.66 -2.23 2.55
CA TRP A 169 6.06 -0.96 1.94
C TRP A 169 6.33 -1.09 0.44
N LEU A 170 6.85 -2.22 0.01
CA LEU A 170 7.08 -2.52 -1.39
C LEU A 170 5.79 -2.84 -2.14
N ALA A 171 4.87 -3.56 -1.50
CA ALA A 171 3.67 -4.05 -2.17
C ALA A 171 2.52 -3.02 -2.19
N ALA A 172 2.34 -2.22 -1.13
CA ALA A 172 1.21 -1.31 -1.02
C ALA A 172 1.08 -0.30 -2.19
N PRO A 173 2.16 0.29 -2.73
CA PRO A 173 2.06 1.17 -3.89
C PRO A 173 1.42 0.51 -5.11
N ALA A 174 1.70 -0.77 -5.38
CA ALA A 174 1.14 -1.49 -6.51
C ALA A 174 -0.38 -1.69 -6.37
N PHE A 175 -0.86 -2.01 -5.15
CA PHE A 175 -2.31 -2.09 -4.90
C PHE A 175 -3.00 -0.73 -5.05
N VAL A 176 -2.35 0.34 -4.59
CA VAL A 176 -2.89 1.69 -4.75
C VAL A 176 -2.93 2.11 -6.21
N SER A 177 -1.89 1.79 -6.99
CA SER A 177 -1.83 2.06 -8.43
C SER A 177 -3.01 1.41 -9.15
N ASP A 178 -3.23 0.11 -8.92
CA ASP A 178 -4.36 -0.61 -9.52
C ASP A 178 -5.72 0.01 -9.11
N ALA A 179 -5.87 0.42 -7.84
CA ALA A 179 -7.12 1.02 -7.36
C ALA A 179 -7.45 2.35 -8.02
N LEU A 180 -6.41 3.10 -8.42
CA LEU A 180 -6.55 4.46 -8.94
C LEU A 180 -6.37 4.56 -10.47
N GLU A 181 -6.11 3.45 -11.18
CA GLU A 181 -5.68 3.44 -12.59
C GLU A 181 -4.40 4.27 -12.84
N ASP A 182 -3.55 4.34 -11.84
CA ASP A 182 -2.28 5.07 -11.96
C ASP A 182 -1.19 4.16 -12.56
N ASP A 183 -1.52 3.28 -13.53
CA ASP A 183 -0.57 2.38 -14.19
C ASP A 183 0.56 3.14 -14.91
N GLU A 184 0.40 4.44 -15.08
CA GLU A 184 1.36 5.33 -15.70
C GLU A 184 2.35 5.98 -14.72
N LEU A 185 2.16 5.78 -13.39
CA LEU A 185 3.01 6.39 -12.36
C LEU A 185 3.94 5.36 -11.71
N THR A 186 5.24 5.55 -11.84
CA THR A 186 6.26 4.74 -11.18
C THR A 186 6.89 5.50 -10.02
N TRP A 187 6.71 5.02 -8.80
CA TRP A 187 7.33 5.59 -7.62
C TRP A 187 8.67 4.92 -7.33
N LEU A 188 9.68 5.72 -7.00
CA LEU A 188 11.03 5.22 -6.70
C LEU A 188 11.69 6.07 -5.61
N ASP A 189 12.60 5.43 -4.86
CA ASP A 189 13.50 6.12 -3.95
C ASP A 189 14.89 6.15 -4.59
N LEU A 190 15.34 7.34 -4.94
CA LEU A 190 16.61 7.57 -5.60
C LEU A 190 17.29 8.81 -4.99
N GLY A 191 18.57 8.71 -4.70
CA GLY A 191 19.29 9.81 -4.12
C GLY A 191 18.72 10.27 -2.76
N GLY A 192 18.22 9.33 -1.95
CA GLY A 192 17.62 9.63 -0.65
C GLY A 192 16.31 10.43 -0.73
N ARG A 193 15.75 10.61 -1.93
CA ARG A 193 14.52 11.35 -2.19
C ARG A 193 13.48 10.45 -2.84
N ARG A 194 12.24 10.56 -2.41
CA ARG A 194 11.12 9.88 -3.05
C ARG A 194 10.70 10.64 -4.28
N LEU A 195 10.70 9.96 -5.41
CA LEU A 195 10.42 10.50 -6.73
C LEU A 195 9.29 9.73 -7.39
N VAL A 196 8.72 10.34 -8.42
CA VAL A 196 7.69 9.73 -9.25
C VAL A 196 8.02 9.97 -10.72
N VAL A 197 7.86 8.93 -11.52
CA VAL A 197 7.97 8.98 -12.99
C VAL A 197 6.60 8.69 -13.58
N GLY A 198 6.21 9.43 -14.58
CA GLY A 198 4.94 9.24 -15.28
C GLY A 198 4.73 10.30 -16.36
N GLN A 199 3.51 10.34 -16.89
CA GLN A 199 3.15 11.37 -17.86
C GLN A 199 3.18 12.77 -17.23
N ALA A 200 3.60 13.77 -18.00
CA ALA A 200 3.83 15.14 -17.53
C ALA A 200 2.57 15.82 -16.97
N ASP A 201 1.39 15.47 -17.48
CA ASP A 201 0.10 16.00 -17.01
C ASP A 201 -0.31 15.45 -15.64
N LEU A 202 0.21 14.28 -15.25
CA LEU A 202 -0.06 13.61 -13.97
C LEU A 202 0.90 14.04 -12.86
N ILE A 203 2.06 14.61 -13.21
CA ILE A 203 3.10 14.99 -12.26
C ILE A 203 3.03 16.48 -11.92
N ALA A 204 3.22 16.80 -10.64
CA ALA A 204 3.21 18.18 -10.16
C ALA A 204 4.46 18.94 -10.63
N GLU A 205 4.25 20.16 -11.12
CA GLU A 205 5.34 21.09 -11.47
C GLU A 205 5.99 21.70 -10.21
N PRO A 206 7.29 22.02 -10.26
CA PRO A 206 8.19 21.85 -11.40
C PRO A 206 8.69 20.42 -11.55
N HIS A 207 8.80 19.93 -12.78
CA HIS A 207 9.42 18.65 -13.08
C HIS A 207 10.93 18.72 -12.82
N LEU A 208 11.52 17.61 -12.33
CA LEU A 208 12.97 17.56 -12.13
C LEU A 208 13.71 17.41 -13.46
N THR A 209 13.21 16.55 -14.34
CA THR A 209 13.77 16.34 -15.68
C THR A 209 12.77 15.59 -16.56
N VAL A 210 12.92 15.77 -17.88
CA VAL A 210 12.22 14.97 -18.89
C VAL A 210 13.05 13.70 -19.16
N LEU A 211 12.40 12.55 -19.10
CA LEU A 211 13.04 11.23 -19.31
C LEU A 211 12.84 10.70 -20.73
N ALA A 212 11.68 10.95 -21.34
CA ALA A 212 11.41 10.52 -22.70
C ALA A 212 10.33 11.38 -23.36
N ASP A 213 10.36 11.40 -24.71
CA ASP A 213 9.25 11.81 -25.56
C ASP A 213 8.77 10.59 -26.35
N THR A 214 7.52 10.18 -26.07
CA THR A 214 6.88 9.04 -26.76
C THR A 214 5.83 9.50 -27.78
N THR A 215 5.57 10.79 -27.89
CA THR A 215 4.48 11.36 -28.69
C THR A 215 4.92 11.85 -30.07
N SER A 216 6.15 12.38 -30.18
CA SER A 216 6.60 13.08 -31.39
C SER A 216 7.12 12.18 -32.50
N SER A 217 7.42 10.91 -32.25
CA SER A 217 7.92 9.97 -33.29
C SER A 217 7.50 8.52 -33.09
N ALA A 218 7.56 7.72 -34.16
CA ALA A 218 7.29 6.28 -34.13
C ALA A 218 8.28 5.50 -33.24
N THR A 219 9.44 6.08 -32.96
CA THR A 219 10.43 5.56 -32.00
C THR A 219 10.60 6.57 -30.87
N PRO A 220 10.37 6.18 -29.59
CA PRO A 220 10.54 7.06 -28.45
C PRO A 220 11.94 7.68 -28.41
N GLU A 221 12.00 8.99 -28.24
CA GLU A 221 13.25 9.69 -27.94
C GLU A 221 13.53 9.59 -26.43
N LEU A 222 14.61 8.92 -26.07
CA LEU A 222 15.01 8.77 -24.67
C LEU A 222 16.00 9.84 -24.28
N LEU A 223 15.87 10.38 -23.07
CA LEU A 223 16.76 11.39 -22.50
C LEU A 223 17.05 12.52 -23.51
N PRO A 224 16.02 13.26 -23.99
CA PRO A 224 16.20 14.33 -24.98
C PRO A 224 17.21 15.34 -24.46
N VAL A 225 17.92 16.01 -25.39
CA VAL A 225 18.94 17.01 -25.04
C VAL A 225 18.30 18.08 -24.14
N THR A 226 18.95 18.41 -23.04
CA THR A 226 18.47 19.41 -22.09
C THR A 226 18.46 20.79 -22.75
N SER A 227 17.35 21.14 -23.38
CA SER A 227 17.04 22.51 -23.82
C SER A 227 16.35 23.25 -22.66
N ALA A 228 16.26 24.57 -22.76
CA ALA A 228 15.59 25.39 -21.74
C ALA A 228 14.10 25.01 -21.54
N ASP A 229 13.52 24.29 -22.48
CA ASP A 229 12.12 23.81 -22.45
C ASP A 229 12.06 22.44 -23.15
N PRO A 230 12.45 21.34 -22.46
CA PRO A 230 12.48 20.02 -23.07
C PRO A 230 11.03 19.53 -23.28
N GLU A 231 10.64 19.35 -24.53
CA GLU A 231 9.39 18.68 -24.89
C GLU A 231 9.51 17.19 -24.59
N GLY A 232 8.54 16.64 -23.88
CA GLY A 232 8.45 15.21 -23.59
C GLY A 232 7.32 14.88 -22.65
N ASP A 233 6.79 13.70 -22.81
CA ASP A 233 5.60 13.24 -22.09
C ASP A 233 5.93 12.44 -20.83
N ILE A 234 7.13 11.82 -20.74
CA ILE A 234 7.55 11.08 -19.54
C ILE A 234 8.55 11.91 -18.74
N VAL A 235 8.16 12.28 -17.53
CA VAL A 235 8.93 13.17 -16.67
C VAL A 235 9.20 12.55 -15.30
N LEU A 236 10.26 13.04 -14.65
CA LEU A 236 10.59 12.75 -13.26
C LEU A 236 10.19 13.94 -12.39
N GLY A 237 9.46 13.69 -11.31
CA GLY A 237 9.02 14.72 -10.38
C GLY A 237 9.05 14.27 -8.94
N THR A 238 8.60 15.14 -8.03
CA THR A 238 8.56 14.88 -6.59
C THR A 238 7.16 14.67 -6.04
N GLY A 239 6.13 14.92 -6.83
CA GLY A 239 4.74 14.82 -6.44
C GLY A 239 3.82 14.61 -7.63
N VAL A 240 2.63 14.15 -7.37
CA VAL A 240 1.57 13.94 -8.35
C VAL A 240 0.63 15.14 -8.35
N ARG A 241 0.23 15.59 -9.53
CA ARG A 241 -0.87 16.55 -9.67
C ARG A 241 -2.13 15.90 -9.12
N THR A 242 -2.74 16.51 -8.11
CA THR A 242 -3.97 16.00 -7.53
C THR A 242 -5.10 16.18 -8.56
N LEU A 243 -5.24 15.25 -9.49
CA LEU A 243 -6.39 15.17 -10.41
C LEU A 243 -7.68 14.82 -9.65
N TRP A 244 -7.53 14.34 -8.45
CA TRP A 244 -8.62 14.09 -7.51
C TRP A 244 -9.01 15.41 -6.85
N ARG A 245 -9.82 16.21 -7.51
CA ARG A 245 -10.70 17.09 -6.77
C ARG A 245 -11.51 16.18 -5.86
N ALA A 246 -11.16 16.16 -4.56
CA ALA A 246 -12.14 15.86 -3.54
C ALA A 246 -13.33 16.74 -3.90
N ARG A 247 -14.29 16.14 -4.62
CA ARG A 247 -15.54 16.83 -4.98
C ARG A 247 -16.12 17.12 -3.62
N ASP A 248 -16.08 18.39 -3.27
CA ASP A 248 -16.53 18.95 -2.00
C ASP A 248 -17.55 18.01 -1.36
N VAL A 249 -17.15 17.36 -0.29
CA VAL A 249 -18.10 16.84 0.69
C VAL A 249 -18.72 18.12 1.23
N ARG A 250 -19.67 18.68 0.47
CA ARG A 250 -20.54 19.72 0.99
C ARG A 250 -21.04 19.15 2.29
N PRO A 251 -20.81 19.82 3.43
CA PRO A 251 -21.39 19.38 4.66
C PRO A 251 -22.87 19.24 4.34
N ALA A 252 -23.34 17.99 4.30
CA ALA A 252 -24.74 17.70 4.08
C ALA A 252 -25.46 18.58 5.08
N GLY A 253 -26.28 19.54 4.55
CA GLY A 253 -26.86 20.56 5.38
C GLY A 253 -27.51 19.86 6.56
N TRP A 254 -27.51 20.44 7.74
CA TRP A 254 -28.04 19.86 8.98
C TRP A 254 -29.41 19.17 8.79
N LEU A 255 -30.21 19.63 7.81
CA LEU A 255 -31.47 19.03 7.35
C LEU A 255 -31.28 17.64 6.69
N MET A 256 -30.19 17.36 5.97
CA MET A 256 -29.90 16.01 5.44
C MET A 256 -29.37 15.09 6.53
N ALA A 257 -28.57 15.61 7.46
CA ALA A 257 -28.12 14.85 8.63
C ALA A 257 -29.31 14.50 9.56
N MET A 258 -30.29 15.39 9.72
CA MET A 258 -31.52 15.08 10.42
C MET A 258 -32.38 14.02 9.68
N ARG A 259 -32.41 14.04 8.36
CA ARG A 259 -33.15 13.06 7.57
C ARG A 259 -32.60 11.64 7.68
N ASP A 260 -31.26 11.51 7.87
CA ASP A 260 -30.59 10.21 8.07
C ASP A 260 -30.74 9.69 9.52
N ILE A 261 -30.95 10.58 10.50
CA ILE A 261 -31.23 10.20 11.89
C ILE A 261 -32.70 9.67 12.03
N PHE A 262 -33.63 10.13 11.17
CA PHE A 262 -35.00 9.65 11.16
C PHE A 262 -35.15 8.41 10.26
N ASP A 263 -34.85 7.25 10.83
CA ASP A 263 -35.12 5.96 10.19
C ASP A 263 -36.56 5.87 9.69
N SER A 264 -36.81 5.04 8.70
CA SER A 264 -38.16 4.82 8.14
C SER A 264 -39.21 4.45 9.21
N ARG A 265 -38.77 3.83 10.29
CA ARG A 265 -39.60 3.48 11.46
C ARG A 265 -40.05 4.73 12.23
N VAL A 266 -39.14 5.65 12.53
CA VAL A 266 -39.47 6.92 13.21
C VAL A 266 -40.44 7.75 12.39
N ARG A 267 -40.21 7.84 11.07
CA ARG A 267 -41.13 8.58 10.17
C ARG A 267 -42.54 8.01 10.14
N LYS A 268 -42.68 6.68 10.15
CA LYS A 268 -44.01 6.02 10.20
C LYS A 268 -44.73 6.31 11.50
N ILE A 269 -44.02 6.20 12.65
CA ILE A 269 -44.61 6.50 13.97
C ILE A 269 -45.02 7.97 14.05
N ALA A 270 -44.16 8.89 13.63
CA ALA A 270 -44.46 10.32 13.62
C ALA A 270 -45.67 10.65 12.69
N ALA A 271 -45.76 9.99 11.53
CA ALA A 271 -46.90 10.16 10.62
C ALA A 271 -48.22 9.67 11.22
N VAL A 272 -48.19 8.52 11.94
CA VAL A 272 -49.37 8.01 12.64
C VAL A 272 -49.79 8.94 13.78
N MET A 273 -48.81 9.46 14.56
CA MET A 273 -49.10 10.45 15.60
C MET A 273 -49.70 11.73 15.04
N ALA A 274 -49.13 12.26 13.96
CA ALA A 274 -49.66 13.46 13.29
C ALA A 274 -51.08 13.22 12.76
N PHE A 275 -51.33 12.04 12.20
CA PHE A 275 -52.68 11.65 11.76
C PHE A 275 -53.68 11.57 12.93
N LEU A 276 -53.29 10.98 14.06
CA LEU A 276 -54.15 10.91 15.26
C LEU A 276 -54.48 12.30 15.82
N VAL A 277 -53.46 13.20 15.87
CA VAL A 277 -53.69 14.60 16.29
C VAL A 277 -54.66 15.29 15.32
N ALA A 278 -54.44 15.16 14.01
CA ALA A 278 -55.31 15.79 13.00
C ALA A 278 -56.76 15.25 13.05
N ALA A 279 -56.92 13.93 13.17
CA ALA A 279 -58.22 13.30 13.30
C ALA A 279 -58.91 13.71 14.60
N GLY A 280 -58.18 13.68 15.73
CA GLY A 280 -58.71 14.14 17.03
C GLY A 280 -59.12 15.62 17.01
N THR A 281 -58.30 16.48 16.39
CA THR A 281 -58.62 17.90 16.19
C THR A 281 -59.94 18.06 15.41
N SER A 282 -60.09 17.30 14.33
CA SER A 282 -61.32 17.37 13.52
C SER A 282 -62.56 16.91 14.30
N VAL A 283 -62.47 15.81 15.05
CA VAL A 283 -63.54 15.33 15.87
C VAL A 283 -63.95 16.36 16.94
N VAL A 284 -62.96 16.91 17.66
CA VAL A 284 -63.24 17.89 18.73
C VAL A 284 -63.74 19.21 18.15
N HIS A 285 -63.33 19.63 16.99
CA HIS A 285 -63.80 20.85 16.33
C HIS A 285 -65.26 20.69 15.85
N PHE A 286 -65.54 19.63 15.08
CA PHE A 286 -66.85 19.46 14.47
C PHE A 286 -67.94 19.03 15.44
N PHE A 287 -67.62 18.18 16.41
CA PHE A 287 -68.66 17.65 17.37
C PHE A 287 -68.60 18.35 18.72
N GLY A 288 -67.50 19.00 19.10
CA GLY A 288 -67.42 19.78 20.34
C GLY A 288 -67.69 21.27 20.15
N ASN A 289 -67.89 21.74 18.91
CA ASN A 289 -68.08 23.15 18.56
C ASN A 289 -67.05 24.09 19.20
N ILE A 290 -65.76 23.63 19.18
CA ILE A 290 -64.60 24.28 19.78
C ILE A 290 -63.80 24.92 18.65
N GLU A 291 -63.20 26.11 18.90
CA GLU A 291 -62.36 26.78 17.94
C GLU A 291 -61.15 25.90 17.50
N TRP A 292 -60.82 25.95 16.23
CA TRP A 292 -59.80 25.10 15.59
C TRP A 292 -58.47 25.01 16.37
N TRP A 293 -57.88 26.12 16.79
CA TRP A 293 -56.62 26.14 17.50
C TRP A 293 -56.71 25.53 18.91
N ARG A 294 -57.86 25.67 19.59
CA ARG A 294 -58.17 25.07 20.90
C ARG A 294 -58.41 23.57 20.76
N ALA A 295 -59.11 23.15 19.70
CA ALA A 295 -59.28 21.76 19.37
C ALA A 295 -57.94 21.06 19.07
N LEU A 296 -57.01 21.74 18.38
CA LEU A 296 -55.64 21.23 18.14
C LEU A 296 -54.86 21.05 19.44
N TYR A 297 -54.93 22.03 20.34
CA TYR A 297 -54.29 21.96 21.65
C TYR A 297 -54.81 20.79 22.49
N LEU A 298 -56.15 20.61 22.54
CA LEU A 298 -56.77 19.52 23.27
C LEU A 298 -56.43 18.16 22.65
N ALA A 299 -56.49 18.01 21.34
CA ALA A 299 -56.13 16.77 20.66
C ALA A 299 -54.66 16.41 20.87
N ALA A 300 -53.76 17.38 20.81
CA ALA A 300 -52.33 17.20 21.11
C ALA A 300 -52.15 16.77 22.59
N GLY A 301 -52.87 17.39 23.53
CA GLY A 301 -52.84 17.03 24.95
C GLY A 301 -53.31 15.60 25.22
N VAL A 302 -54.36 15.14 24.51
CA VAL A 302 -54.82 13.74 24.59
C VAL A 302 -53.75 12.77 24.10
N VAL A 303 -53.22 13.02 22.92
CA VAL A 303 -52.21 12.12 22.30
C VAL A 303 -50.91 12.09 23.11
N THR A 304 -50.49 13.21 23.70
CA THR A 304 -49.29 13.30 24.53
C THR A 304 -49.49 12.96 25.99
N SER A 305 -50.74 12.68 26.39
CA SER A 305 -51.16 12.37 27.78
C SER A 305 -50.93 13.53 28.75
N ALA A 306 -50.90 14.77 28.27
CA ALA A 306 -50.69 15.96 29.09
C ALA A 306 -51.95 16.33 29.93
N GLY A 307 -53.03 15.60 29.78
CA GLY A 307 -54.32 15.84 30.44
C GLY A 307 -55.22 16.79 29.65
N ILE A 308 -56.53 16.74 29.95
CA ILE A 308 -57.53 17.63 29.39
C ILE A 308 -58.23 18.28 30.57
N ASP A 309 -58.11 19.58 30.67
CA ASP A 309 -58.87 20.40 31.61
C ASP A 309 -59.62 21.47 30.79
N ASP A 310 -60.81 21.10 30.34
CA ASP A 310 -61.68 22.00 29.55
C ASP A 310 -63.15 21.73 29.86
N ASP A 311 -63.82 22.74 30.38
CA ASP A 311 -65.27 22.66 30.79
C ASP A 311 -66.17 22.18 29.66
N LYS A 312 -65.91 22.62 28.40
CA LYS A 312 -66.70 22.19 27.23
C LYS A 312 -66.48 20.72 26.87
N PHE A 313 -65.30 20.15 27.16
CA PHE A 313 -65.04 18.72 26.99
C PHE A 313 -65.79 17.90 28.05
N ASN A 314 -65.89 18.45 29.25
CA ASN A 314 -66.64 17.79 30.32
C ASN A 314 -68.19 17.66 30.02
N ASP A 315 -68.74 18.55 29.21
CA ASP A 315 -70.14 18.50 28.75
C ASP A 315 -70.31 17.71 27.45
N ALA A 316 -69.21 17.16 26.86
CA ALA A 316 -69.30 16.40 25.61
C ALA A 316 -69.99 15.05 25.75
N GLU A 317 -70.64 14.57 24.66
CA GLU A 317 -71.33 13.30 24.55
C GLU A 317 -70.40 12.11 25.00
N PRO A 318 -70.99 11.08 25.66
CA PRO A 318 -70.24 9.95 26.21
C PRO A 318 -69.31 9.25 25.21
N TRP A 319 -69.73 9.13 23.95
CA TRP A 319 -68.88 8.48 22.90
C TRP A 319 -67.64 9.29 22.55
N VAL A 320 -67.71 10.62 22.69
CA VAL A 320 -66.50 11.52 22.49
C VAL A 320 -65.51 11.26 23.61
N LYS A 321 -65.97 11.10 24.86
CA LYS A 321 -65.10 10.77 26.00
C LYS A 321 -64.45 9.39 25.85
N VAL A 322 -65.17 8.39 25.41
CA VAL A 322 -64.68 7.04 25.16
C VAL A 322 -63.61 7.07 24.02
N SER A 323 -63.90 7.79 22.92
CA SER A 323 -62.94 7.93 21.83
C SER A 323 -61.64 8.63 22.24
N ALA A 324 -61.72 9.66 23.11
CA ALA A 324 -60.57 10.33 23.67
C ALA A 324 -59.69 9.40 24.52
N VAL A 325 -60.30 8.54 25.36
CA VAL A 325 -59.56 7.53 26.14
C VAL A 325 -58.85 6.54 25.22
N LEU A 326 -59.48 6.06 24.15
CA LEU A 326 -58.86 5.16 23.19
C LEU A 326 -57.71 5.82 22.46
N VAL A 327 -57.88 7.08 22.05
CA VAL A 327 -56.80 7.87 21.42
C VAL A 327 -55.63 8.09 22.41
N GLN A 328 -55.94 8.38 23.69
CA GLN A 328 -54.95 8.56 24.74
C GLN A 328 -54.14 7.27 24.98
N LEU A 329 -54.78 6.12 25.11
CA LEU A 329 -54.11 4.83 25.27
C LEU A 329 -53.22 4.52 24.06
N THR A 330 -53.71 4.79 22.86
CA THR A 330 -52.91 4.63 21.62
C THR A 330 -51.73 5.59 21.60
N GLY A 331 -51.91 6.84 22.04
CA GLY A 331 -50.85 7.86 22.17
C GLY A 331 -49.74 7.44 23.13
N ILE A 332 -50.11 6.87 24.30
CA ILE A 332 -49.11 6.36 25.28
C ILE A 332 -48.24 5.26 24.64
N VAL A 333 -48.86 4.30 23.96
CA VAL A 333 -48.11 3.21 23.30
C VAL A 333 -47.21 3.75 22.20
N LEU A 334 -47.70 4.68 21.37
CA LEU A 334 -46.89 5.28 20.30
C LEU A 334 -45.71 6.11 20.85
N MET A 335 -45.94 6.84 21.96
CA MET A 335 -44.91 7.63 22.62
C MET A 335 -43.80 6.73 23.22
N ALA A 336 -44.18 5.63 23.88
CA ALA A 336 -43.26 4.63 24.37
C ALA A 336 -42.45 4.00 23.23
N LEU A 337 -43.11 3.65 22.11
CA LEU A 337 -42.44 3.10 20.94
C LEU A 337 -41.51 4.10 20.28
N LEU A 338 -41.90 5.37 20.16
CA LEU A 338 -41.06 6.44 19.66
C LEU A 338 -39.79 6.61 20.51
N THR A 339 -39.98 6.65 21.84
CA THR A 339 -38.85 6.75 22.78
C THR A 339 -37.92 5.57 22.65
N ALA A 340 -38.42 4.34 22.55
CA ALA A 340 -37.62 3.14 22.37
C ALA A 340 -36.78 3.20 21.06
N VAL A 341 -37.43 3.59 19.94
CA VAL A 341 -36.72 3.69 18.64
C VAL A 341 -35.69 4.83 18.64
N VAL A 342 -35.98 5.97 19.29
CA VAL A 342 -35.02 7.07 19.42
C VAL A 342 -33.84 6.66 20.28
N VAL A 343 -34.08 5.98 21.41
CA VAL A 343 -33.02 5.47 22.29
C VAL A 343 -32.17 4.44 21.55
N ASP A 344 -32.79 3.48 20.85
CA ASP A 344 -32.09 2.48 20.03
C ASP A 344 -31.22 3.16 18.96
N SER A 345 -31.74 4.17 18.26
CA SER A 345 -31.01 4.96 17.27
C SER A 345 -29.82 5.73 17.90
N LEU A 346 -29.99 6.27 19.12
CA LEU A 346 -28.90 6.98 19.82
C LEU A 346 -27.85 6.03 20.35
N VAL A 347 -28.23 4.86 20.85
CA VAL A 347 -27.32 3.80 21.30
C VAL A 347 -26.52 3.25 20.09
N GLY A 348 -27.23 2.94 19.00
CA GLY A 348 -26.61 2.52 17.74
C GLY A 348 -25.64 3.57 17.20
N ALA A 349 -25.99 4.86 17.26
CA ALA A 349 -25.12 5.96 16.86
C ALA A 349 -23.91 6.16 17.81
N ARG A 350 -24.03 5.82 19.09
CA ARG A 350 -22.89 5.79 20.02
C ARG A 350 -22.00 4.59 19.78
N LEU A 351 -22.58 3.42 19.58
CA LEU A 351 -21.84 2.20 19.28
C LEU A 351 -21.06 2.34 17.95
N SER A 352 -21.68 2.87 16.90
CA SER A 352 -21.00 3.14 15.62
C SER A 352 -19.94 4.25 15.71
N ARG A 353 -19.98 5.13 16.73
CA ARG A 353 -18.89 6.07 17.02
C ARG A 353 -17.68 5.41 17.66
N ILE A 354 -17.91 4.40 18.49
CA ILE A 354 -16.85 3.63 19.17
C ILE A 354 -16.23 2.64 18.19
N ILE A 355 -17.03 2.03 17.31
CA ILE A 355 -16.64 1.00 16.34
C ILE A 355 -16.21 1.60 14.98
N GLY A 356 -16.19 2.94 14.81
CA GLY A 356 -15.71 3.58 13.57
C GLY A 356 -16.69 3.56 12.39
N GLY A 357 -17.99 3.40 12.64
CA GLY A 357 -19.01 3.33 11.57
C GLY A 357 -18.97 4.49 10.57
N VAL A 358 -19.18 4.17 9.30
CA VAL A 358 -19.14 5.11 8.17
C VAL A 358 -20.22 6.18 8.33
N ARG A 359 -19.83 7.42 8.65
CA ARG A 359 -20.73 8.58 8.69
C ARG A 359 -20.94 9.14 7.30
N GLY A 360 -22.19 9.22 6.88
CA GLY A 360 -22.58 9.69 5.55
C GLY A 360 -22.63 8.56 4.53
N ARG A 361 -22.85 8.93 3.27
CA ARG A 361 -22.85 8.01 2.13
C ARG A 361 -21.67 8.36 1.24
N PRO A 362 -20.45 7.87 1.51
CA PRO A 362 -19.30 8.16 0.67
C PRO A 362 -19.60 7.71 -0.78
N ARG A 363 -19.10 8.47 -1.74
CA ARG A 363 -19.17 8.17 -3.16
C ARG A 363 -17.78 8.33 -3.75
N ASN A 364 -17.46 7.54 -4.76
CA ASN A 364 -16.16 7.59 -5.42
C ASN A 364 -14.99 7.40 -4.42
N HIS A 365 -15.16 6.51 -3.46
CA HIS A 365 -14.16 6.18 -2.46
C HIS A 365 -13.56 4.81 -2.77
N VAL A 366 -12.44 4.51 -2.15
CA VAL A 366 -11.80 3.20 -2.20
C VAL A 366 -12.20 2.41 -0.96
N VAL A 367 -12.66 1.17 -1.14
CA VAL A 367 -12.90 0.23 -0.03
C VAL A 367 -11.70 -0.68 0.10
N VAL A 368 -11.10 -0.75 1.30
CA VAL A 368 -9.94 -1.59 1.60
C VAL A 368 -10.37 -2.70 2.56
N CYS A 369 -10.46 -3.93 2.06
CA CYS A 369 -10.78 -5.13 2.81
C CYS A 369 -9.48 -5.85 3.23
N GLY A 370 -9.27 -5.97 4.53
CA GLY A 370 -8.04 -6.46 5.14
C GLY A 370 -7.12 -5.32 5.57
N LEU A 371 -7.18 -5.00 6.87
CA LEU A 371 -6.41 -3.92 7.50
C LEU A 371 -5.18 -4.45 8.26
N GLY A 372 -4.56 -5.52 7.75
CA GLY A 372 -3.27 -6.00 8.22
C GLY A 372 -2.15 -5.00 7.89
N THR A 373 -0.90 -5.46 7.88
CA THR A 373 0.29 -4.59 7.65
C THR A 373 0.32 -3.95 6.26
N VAL A 374 -0.14 -4.68 5.21
CA VAL A 374 -0.26 -4.13 3.85
C VAL A 374 -1.40 -3.12 3.79
N GLY A 375 -2.58 -3.48 4.33
CA GLY A 375 -3.75 -2.59 4.38
C GLY A 375 -3.46 -1.30 5.12
N ALA A 376 -2.77 -1.36 6.26
CA ALA A 376 -2.34 -0.18 7.00
C ALA A 376 -1.54 0.79 6.11
N ARG A 377 -0.59 0.27 5.34
CA ARG A 377 0.22 1.09 4.44
C ARG A 377 -0.57 1.63 3.24
N VAL A 378 -1.50 0.84 2.70
CA VAL A 378 -2.43 1.28 1.64
C VAL A 378 -3.27 2.45 2.14
N LEU A 379 -3.83 2.38 3.37
CA LEU A 379 -4.60 3.49 3.96
C LEU A 379 -3.77 4.79 4.05
N GLU A 380 -2.51 4.68 4.49
CA GLU A 380 -1.61 5.83 4.57
C GLU A 380 -1.40 6.48 3.19
N ILE A 381 -1.04 5.68 2.18
CA ILE A 381 -0.77 6.18 0.83
C ILE A 381 -2.03 6.81 0.20
N LEU A 382 -3.20 6.17 0.32
CA LEU A 382 -4.44 6.70 -0.22
C LEU A 382 -4.82 8.04 0.46
N THR A 383 -4.62 8.13 1.79
CA THR A 383 -4.88 9.36 2.55
C THR A 383 -3.89 10.48 2.18
N GLU A 384 -2.60 10.17 2.04
CA GLU A 384 -1.57 11.11 1.55
C GLU A 384 -1.94 11.69 0.17
N ARG A 385 -2.62 10.89 -0.67
CA ARG A 385 -3.13 11.30 -1.98
C ARG A 385 -4.48 12.01 -1.93
N GLY A 386 -5.07 12.21 -0.75
CA GLY A 386 -6.37 12.86 -0.58
C GLY A 386 -7.57 12.03 -1.05
N VAL A 387 -7.40 10.71 -1.22
CA VAL A 387 -8.46 9.78 -1.66
C VAL A 387 -9.35 9.43 -0.47
N ALA A 388 -10.67 9.49 -0.66
CA ALA A 388 -11.61 9.03 0.34
C ALA A 388 -11.54 7.50 0.47
N VAL A 389 -11.40 7.00 1.69
CA VAL A 389 -11.22 5.57 1.96
C VAL A 389 -12.19 5.09 3.02
N VAL A 390 -12.64 3.85 2.90
CA VAL A 390 -13.35 3.08 3.93
C VAL A 390 -12.60 1.78 4.16
N GLY A 391 -12.24 1.50 5.40
CA GLY A 391 -11.62 0.25 5.80
C GLY A 391 -12.64 -0.82 6.17
N VAL A 392 -12.32 -2.09 5.93
CA VAL A 392 -13.10 -3.26 6.39
C VAL A 392 -12.11 -4.28 6.96
N ASP A 393 -12.35 -4.72 8.18
CA ASP A 393 -11.61 -5.83 8.81
C ASP A 393 -12.51 -6.55 9.81
N GLN A 394 -12.27 -7.83 10.03
CA GLN A 394 -12.97 -8.61 11.06
C GLN A 394 -12.36 -8.43 12.46
N ASP A 395 -11.09 -8.03 12.53
CA ASP A 395 -10.33 -7.85 13.77
C ASP A 395 -10.22 -6.35 14.12
N GLU A 396 -10.81 -5.95 15.25
CA GLU A 396 -10.74 -4.58 15.77
C GLU A 396 -9.31 -4.16 16.16
N ASP A 397 -8.47 -5.13 16.51
CA ASP A 397 -7.08 -4.91 16.94
C ASP A 397 -6.09 -4.94 15.77
N ALA A 398 -6.56 -5.17 14.55
CA ALA A 398 -5.69 -5.19 13.36
C ALA A 398 -4.87 -3.89 13.24
N PRO A 399 -3.59 -3.99 12.82
CA PRO A 399 -2.69 -2.82 12.73
C PRO A 399 -3.25 -1.66 11.93
N GLY A 400 -3.95 -1.95 10.84
CA GLY A 400 -4.54 -0.93 9.97
C GLY A 400 -5.77 -0.26 10.58
N VAL A 401 -6.50 -0.91 11.51
CA VAL A 401 -7.59 -0.28 12.24
C VAL A 401 -7.05 0.85 13.12
N GLN A 402 -5.92 0.63 13.80
CA GLN A 402 -5.25 1.67 14.59
C GLN A 402 -4.78 2.83 13.70
N VAL A 403 -4.25 2.53 12.51
CA VAL A 403 -3.86 3.54 11.51
C VAL A 403 -5.09 4.31 11.03
N ALA A 404 -6.18 3.62 10.71
CA ALA A 404 -7.44 4.22 10.27
C ALA A 404 -8.00 5.20 11.33
N HIS A 405 -8.01 4.82 12.61
CA HIS A 405 -8.44 5.69 13.70
C HIS A 405 -7.58 6.95 13.79
N ARG A 406 -6.24 6.82 13.68
CA ARG A 406 -5.31 7.96 13.70
C ARG A 406 -5.55 8.91 12.52
N LEU A 407 -5.84 8.37 11.33
CA LEU A 407 -6.10 9.11 10.10
C LEU A 407 -7.57 9.55 9.96
N LYS A 408 -8.44 9.18 10.92
CA LYS A 408 -9.89 9.44 10.90
C LYS A 408 -10.63 8.81 9.72
N ILE A 409 -10.12 7.67 9.24
CA ILE A 409 -10.74 6.86 8.20
C ILE A 409 -11.86 6.04 8.84
N PRO A 410 -13.08 6.01 8.27
CA PRO A 410 -14.14 5.15 8.76
C PRO A 410 -13.80 3.67 8.52
N VAL A 411 -14.08 2.83 9.51
CA VAL A 411 -13.87 1.38 9.45
C VAL A 411 -15.19 0.67 9.71
N VAL A 412 -15.43 -0.38 8.95
CA VAL A 412 -16.52 -1.35 9.18
C VAL A 412 -15.88 -2.62 9.73
N ILE A 413 -16.25 -2.99 10.96
CA ILE A 413 -15.81 -4.25 11.54
C ILE A 413 -16.73 -5.36 11.09
N GLY A 414 -16.17 -6.35 10.41
CA GLY A 414 -16.92 -7.49 9.89
C GLY A 414 -16.14 -8.26 8.80
N ASP A 415 -16.68 -9.40 8.44
CA ASP A 415 -16.13 -10.24 7.39
C ASP A 415 -16.38 -9.60 6.00
N SER A 416 -15.32 -9.38 5.24
CA SER A 416 -15.39 -8.77 3.91
C SER A 416 -16.01 -9.68 2.84
N SER A 417 -16.16 -10.98 3.09
CA SER A 417 -16.90 -11.90 2.23
C SER A 417 -18.42 -11.79 2.41
N ASN A 418 -18.86 -11.08 3.46
CA ASN A 418 -20.28 -10.88 3.74
C ASN A 418 -20.83 -9.65 3.00
N GLU A 419 -21.92 -9.85 2.27
CA GLU A 419 -22.62 -8.82 1.50
C GLU A 419 -23.05 -7.62 2.36
N GLU A 420 -23.55 -7.86 3.58
CA GLU A 420 -24.02 -6.80 4.49
C GLU A 420 -22.87 -5.91 4.96
N THR A 421 -21.71 -6.49 5.22
CA THR A 421 -20.47 -5.78 5.56
C THR A 421 -20.04 -4.86 4.41
N LEU A 422 -19.98 -5.38 3.18
CA LEU A 422 -19.61 -4.60 2.00
C LEU A 422 -20.65 -3.52 1.64
N ARG A 423 -21.95 -3.79 1.86
CA ARG A 423 -23.01 -2.78 1.75
C ARG A 423 -22.83 -1.64 2.77
N SER A 424 -22.44 -1.98 3.98
CA SER A 424 -22.17 -1.01 5.05
C SER A 424 -20.93 -0.16 4.74
N ALA A 425 -19.93 -0.72 4.07
CA ALA A 425 -18.76 0.00 3.56
C ALA A 425 -19.07 0.86 2.31
N GLY A 426 -20.28 0.73 1.74
CA GLY A 426 -20.74 1.55 0.62
C GLY A 426 -20.22 1.11 -0.75
N VAL A 427 -19.91 -0.18 -0.94
CA VAL A 427 -19.37 -0.75 -2.19
C VAL A 427 -20.23 -0.39 -3.41
N GLN A 428 -21.55 -0.29 -3.28
CA GLN A 428 -22.45 0.09 -4.39
C GLN A 428 -22.12 1.44 -5.03
N ARG A 429 -21.27 2.25 -4.40
CA ARG A 429 -20.95 3.62 -4.84
C ARG A 429 -19.46 3.92 -4.73
N CYS A 430 -18.66 2.90 -4.44
CA CYS A 430 -17.21 3.03 -4.44
C CYS A 430 -16.68 3.10 -5.87
N GLN A 431 -15.46 3.54 -6.02
CA GLN A 431 -14.74 3.52 -7.27
C GLN A 431 -13.95 2.21 -7.42
N SER A 432 -13.35 1.77 -6.32
CA SER A 432 -12.57 0.54 -6.32
C SER A 432 -12.63 -0.20 -4.99
N VAL A 433 -12.38 -1.50 -5.05
CA VAL A 433 -12.29 -2.41 -3.90
C VAL A 433 -10.94 -3.11 -3.93
N LEU A 434 -10.22 -3.03 -2.82
CA LEU A 434 -8.97 -3.73 -2.58
C LEU A 434 -9.23 -4.88 -1.60
N ALA A 435 -9.30 -6.12 -2.06
CA ALA A 435 -9.41 -7.31 -1.22
C ALA A 435 -8.00 -7.83 -0.91
N ILE A 436 -7.44 -7.44 0.24
CA ILE A 436 -6.03 -7.65 0.59
C ILE A 436 -5.83 -8.32 1.97
N THR A 437 -6.78 -9.16 2.35
CA THR A 437 -6.67 -10.00 3.55
C THR A 437 -5.56 -11.05 3.40
N ASP A 438 -5.31 -11.85 4.43
CA ASP A 438 -4.31 -12.92 4.39
C ASP A 438 -4.82 -14.22 3.74
N GLY A 439 -6.12 -14.30 3.38
CA GLY A 439 -6.75 -15.47 2.78
C GLY A 439 -7.09 -15.30 1.31
N ASP A 440 -6.53 -16.15 0.42
CA ASP A 440 -6.85 -16.14 -1.02
C ASP A 440 -8.34 -16.35 -1.28
N ILE A 441 -8.97 -17.27 -0.50
CA ILE A 441 -10.40 -17.58 -0.64
C ILE A 441 -11.24 -16.39 -0.21
N THR A 442 -10.95 -15.80 0.95
CA THR A 442 -11.65 -14.62 1.46
C THR A 442 -11.54 -13.43 0.48
N ASN A 443 -10.34 -13.23 -0.11
CA ASN A 443 -10.13 -12.18 -1.09
C ASN A 443 -10.94 -12.42 -2.38
N LEU A 444 -11.01 -13.68 -2.83
CA LEU A 444 -11.82 -14.05 -3.98
C LEU A 444 -13.32 -13.87 -3.71
N GLU A 445 -13.82 -14.34 -2.57
CA GLU A 445 -15.22 -14.19 -2.15
C GLU A 445 -15.59 -12.71 -2.02
N SER A 446 -14.73 -11.91 -1.35
CA SER A 446 -14.92 -10.46 -1.25
C SER A 446 -14.98 -9.78 -2.63
N ALA A 447 -14.12 -10.20 -3.55
CA ALA A 447 -14.10 -9.69 -4.92
C ALA A 447 -15.38 -10.04 -5.69
N MET A 448 -15.88 -11.28 -5.55
CA MET A 448 -17.12 -11.72 -6.20
C MET A 448 -18.31 -10.94 -5.66
N VAL A 449 -18.47 -10.84 -4.34
CA VAL A 449 -19.55 -10.07 -3.72
C VAL A 449 -19.47 -8.58 -4.08
N ALA A 450 -18.27 -8.02 -4.13
CA ALA A 450 -18.06 -6.64 -4.55
C ALA A 450 -18.48 -6.42 -6.01
N GLY A 451 -18.14 -7.34 -6.92
CA GLY A 451 -18.52 -7.30 -8.33
C GLY A 451 -20.04 -7.40 -8.53
N ASP A 452 -20.71 -8.25 -7.75
CA ASP A 452 -22.17 -8.35 -7.77
C ASP A 452 -22.87 -7.07 -7.24
N LEU A 453 -22.27 -6.42 -6.25
CA LEU A 453 -22.79 -5.18 -5.67
C LEU A 453 -22.55 -3.94 -6.54
N ASN A 454 -21.44 -3.93 -7.27
CA ASN A 454 -21.02 -2.83 -8.12
C ASN A 454 -20.15 -3.33 -9.29
N PRO A 455 -20.76 -3.70 -10.42
CA PRO A 455 -20.05 -4.19 -11.59
C PRO A 455 -19.09 -3.17 -12.23
N GLU A 456 -19.24 -1.88 -11.92
CA GLU A 456 -18.37 -0.82 -12.42
C GLU A 456 -17.17 -0.55 -11.49
N ALA A 457 -17.17 -1.13 -10.29
CA ALA A 457 -16.05 -0.95 -9.38
C ALA A 457 -14.81 -1.72 -9.88
N ARG A 458 -13.67 -1.08 -9.80
CA ARG A 458 -12.41 -1.78 -10.00
C ARG A 458 -12.13 -2.66 -8.80
N ILE A 459 -11.75 -3.89 -9.06
CA ILE A 459 -11.47 -4.85 -8.02
C ILE A 459 -10.03 -5.30 -8.16
N THR A 460 -9.23 -5.11 -7.12
CA THR A 460 -7.88 -5.66 -7.02
C THR A 460 -7.82 -6.58 -5.83
N MET A 461 -7.35 -7.80 -6.05
CA MET A 461 -7.25 -8.79 -5.01
C MET A 461 -5.80 -9.25 -4.78
N ARG A 462 -5.47 -9.49 -3.54
CA ARG A 462 -4.21 -10.14 -3.17
C ARG A 462 -4.38 -11.64 -3.32
N MET A 463 -3.53 -12.25 -4.14
CA MET A 463 -3.51 -13.69 -4.34
C MET A 463 -2.09 -14.21 -4.16
N PHE A 464 -1.95 -15.25 -3.37
CA PHE A 464 -0.66 -15.90 -3.18
C PHE A 464 -0.38 -16.94 -4.26
N ASP A 465 -1.44 -17.60 -4.75
CA ASP A 465 -1.35 -18.60 -5.80
C ASP A 465 -1.49 -17.93 -7.17
N HIS A 466 -0.37 -17.81 -7.88
CA HIS A 466 -0.32 -17.17 -9.19
C HIS A 466 -1.13 -17.93 -10.26
N ASP A 467 -1.12 -19.26 -10.21
CA ASP A 467 -1.84 -20.08 -11.19
C ASP A 467 -3.36 -19.95 -10.98
N LEU A 468 -3.80 -19.93 -9.71
CA LEU A 468 -5.19 -19.65 -9.36
C LEU A 468 -5.57 -18.22 -9.77
N ALA A 469 -4.72 -17.26 -9.46
CA ALA A 469 -4.92 -15.85 -9.82
C ALA A 469 -5.17 -15.66 -11.33
N GLN A 470 -4.30 -16.21 -12.17
CA GLN A 470 -4.47 -16.13 -13.62
C GLN A 470 -5.73 -16.84 -14.14
N ARG A 471 -6.15 -17.93 -13.50
CA ARG A 471 -7.39 -18.63 -13.85
C ARG A 471 -8.62 -17.80 -13.48
N VAL A 472 -8.60 -17.18 -12.31
CA VAL A 472 -9.66 -16.29 -11.81
C VAL A 472 -9.80 -15.08 -12.73
N GLU A 473 -8.73 -14.38 -13.05
CA GLU A 473 -8.74 -13.23 -13.96
C GLU A 473 -9.30 -13.61 -15.34
N ARG A 474 -8.80 -14.68 -15.93
CA ARG A 474 -9.23 -15.11 -17.28
C ARG A 474 -10.64 -15.66 -17.34
N ARG A 475 -11.11 -16.36 -16.31
CA ARG A 475 -12.41 -17.08 -16.31
C ARG A 475 -13.55 -16.25 -15.75
N LEU A 476 -13.28 -15.44 -14.76
CA LEU A 476 -14.31 -14.68 -14.06
C LEU A 476 -14.32 -13.19 -14.45
N GLY A 477 -13.27 -12.69 -15.11
CA GLY A 477 -13.16 -11.27 -15.45
C GLY A 477 -13.15 -10.35 -14.22
N LEU A 478 -12.87 -10.91 -13.05
CA LEU A 478 -12.88 -10.21 -11.78
C LEU A 478 -11.54 -9.52 -11.55
N GLY A 479 -11.41 -8.29 -12.02
CA GLY A 479 -10.35 -7.37 -11.65
C GLY A 479 -8.92 -7.87 -11.87
N HIS A 480 -7.99 -7.31 -11.12
CA HIS A 480 -6.57 -7.64 -11.15
C HIS A 480 -6.14 -8.36 -9.88
N SER A 481 -5.22 -9.31 -10.00
CA SER A 481 -4.62 -9.98 -8.85
C SER A 481 -3.15 -9.59 -8.69
N ARG A 482 -2.72 -9.40 -7.45
CA ARG A 482 -1.33 -9.09 -7.10
C ARG A 482 -0.81 -10.01 -6.00
N SER A 483 0.45 -10.40 -6.12
CA SER A 483 1.13 -11.19 -5.11
C SER A 483 2.24 -10.37 -4.45
N VAL A 484 2.20 -10.24 -3.13
CA VAL A 484 3.23 -9.54 -2.36
C VAL A 484 4.60 -10.20 -2.56
N SER A 485 4.68 -11.52 -2.57
CA SER A 485 5.95 -12.24 -2.78
C SER A 485 6.55 -12.00 -4.17
N MET A 486 5.70 -11.85 -5.20
CA MET A 486 6.12 -11.50 -6.56
C MET A 486 6.72 -10.10 -6.65
N LEU A 487 6.24 -9.18 -5.83
CA LEU A 487 6.73 -7.81 -5.78
C LEU A 487 8.02 -7.68 -4.96
N VAL A 488 8.17 -8.50 -3.92
CA VAL A 488 9.30 -8.43 -2.97
C VAL A 488 10.51 -9.24 -3.44
N ALA A 489 10.32 -10.40 -4.06
CA ALA A 489 11.42 -11.30 -4.41
C ALA A 489 12.47 -10.68 -5.36
N PRO A 490 12.12 -9.92 -6.42
CA PRO A 490 13.09 -9.26 -7.25
C PRO A 490 13.95 -8.22 -6.51
N ALA A 491 13.36 -7.51 -5.54
CA ALA A 491 14.08 -6.54 -4.71
C ALA A 491 15.11 -7.23 -3.81
N ILE A 492 14.76 -8.40 -3.25
CA ILE A 492 15.68 -9.22 -2.47
C ILE A 492 16.81 -9.74 -3.36
N ALA A 493 16.50 -10.28 -4.53
CA ALA A 493 17.52 -10.77 -5.47
C ALA A 493 18.47 -9.65 -5.92
N ALA A 494 17.94 -8.45 -6.19
CA ALA A 494 18.75 -7.27 -6.49
C ALA A 494 19.65 -6.88 -5.32
N ALA A 495 19.16 -6.94 -4.08
CA ALA A 495 19.95 -6.69 -2.89
C ALA A 495 21.08 -7.71 -2.71
N VAL A 496 20.83 -8.99 -2.96
CA VAL A 496 21.85 -10.05 -2.95
C VAL A 496 22.93 -9.77 -3.99
N ALA A 497 22.55 -9.36 -5.20
CA ALA A 497 23.48 -9.06 -6.28
C ALA A 497 24.26 -7.75 -6.08
N ASN A 498 24.12 -7.09 -4.93
CA ASN A 498 24.70 -5.76 -4.65
C ASN A 498 24.32 -4.71 -5.73
N ARG A 499 23.23 -4.96 -6.45
CA ARG A 499 22.67 -3.98 -7.38
C ARG A 499 21.84 -3.00 -6.53
N ARG A 500 22.36 -1.80 -6.36
CA ARG A 500 21.60 -0.72 -5.71
C ARG A 500 20.44 -0.36 -6.61
N SER A 501 19.30 -0.12 -5.99
CA SER A 501 18.00 0.27 -6.58
C SER A 501 18.03 0.54 -8.08
N GLN A 502 17.75 -0.47 -8.89
CA GLN A 502 17.56 -0.28 -10.31
C GLN A 502 16.04 -0.29 -10.57
N VAL A 503 15.50 0.85 -10.94
CA VAL A 503 14.10 0.98 -11.32
C VAL A 503 13.99 1.02 -12.83
N THR A 504 13.09 0.23 -13.36
CA THR A 504 12.81 0.14 -14.79
C THR A 504 11.60 0.98 -15.12
N VAL A 505 11.77 1.95 -16.00
CA VAL A 505 10.70 2.84 -16.47
C VAL A 505 10.41 2.52 -17.94
N PRO A 506 9.20 2.05 -18.27
CA PRO A 506 8.80 1.86 -19.65
C PRO A 506 8.63 3.22 -20.35
N ALA A 507 9.18 3.34 -21.56
CA ALA A 507 8.98 4.48 -22.45
C ALA A 507 8.62 3.95 -23.84
N GLY A 508 7.33 3.75 -24.08
CA GLY A 508 6.83 3.10 -25.28
C GLY A 508 7.38 1.67 -25.43
N ARG A 509 8.13 1.40 -26.51
CA ARG A 509 8.80 0.11 -26.76
C ARG A 509 10.20 0.02 -26.17
N ARG A 510 10.69 1.06 -25.54
CA ARG A 510 12.01 1.14 -24.92
C ARG A 510 11.88 1.18 -23.41
N VAL A 511 13.02 1.04 -22.74
CA VAL A 511 13.10 0.99 -21.29
C VAL A 511 14.23 1.88 -20.83
N LEU A 512 13.96 2.72 -19.84
CA LEU A 512 14.96 3.47 -19.08
C LEU A 512 15.21 2.81 -17.73
N LEU A 513 16.45 2.85 -17.29
CA LEU A 513 16.89 2.33 -16.00
C LEU A 513 17.33 3.50 -15.14
N LEU A 514 16.73 3.62 -13.96
CA LEU A 514 17.16 4.59 -12.95
C LEU A 514 17.87 3.84 -11.83
N THR A 515 19.08 4.29 -11.50
CA THR A 515 19.91 3.60 -10.50
C THR A 515 20.93 4.54 -9.85
N GLU A 516 21.53 4.09 -8.76
CA GLU A 516 22.66 4.74 -8.13
C GLU A 516 23.95 4.01 -8.47
N VAL A 517 24.98 4.77 -8.82
CA VAL A 517 26.32 4.26 -9.14
C VAL A 517 27.34 4.97 -8.27
N THR A 518 28.32 4.23 -7.72
CA THR A 518 29.42 4.81 -6.95
C THR A 518 30.66 4.86 -7.83
N VAL A 519 31.38 5.96 -7.78
CA VAL A 519 32.70 6.12 -8.43
C VAL A 519 33.74 5.43 -7.54
N GLU A 520 34.24 4.30 -8.00
CA GLU A 520 35.26 3.53 -7.26
C GLU A 520 36.65 4.14 -7.40
N ASP A 521 37.48 3.94 -6.39
CA ASP A 521 38.88 4.38 -6.44
C ASP A 521 39.66 3.64 -7.55
N GLY A 522 40.56 4.34 -8.23
CA GLY A 522 41.26 3.80 -9.39
C GLY A 522 40.44 3.63 -10.67
N SER A 523 39.17 4.11 -10.67
CA SER A 523 38.33 4.11 -11.87
C SER A 523 38.70 5.24 -12.83
N VAL A 524 38.42 5.04 -14.12
CA VAL A 524 38.64 6.05 -15.18
C VAL A 524 37.79 7.30 -14.99
N ALA A 525 36.69 7.19 -14.21
CA ALA A 525 35.79 8.30 -13.92
C ALA A 525 36.41 9.34 -12.97
N VAL A 526 37.37 8.95 -12.13
CA VAL A 526 38.03 9.88 -11.19
C VAL A 526 38.73 10.97 -11.95
N GLY A 527 38.46 12.23 -11.63
CA GLY A 527 39.00 13.41 -12.28
C GLY A 527 38.26 13.88 -13.53
N ARG A 528 37.37 13.07 -14.12
CA ARG A 528 36.50 13.51 -15.23
C ARG A 528 35.44 14.48 -14.74
N ARG A 529 35.00 15.37 -15.62
CA ARG A 529 33.85 16.25 -15.33
C ARG A 529 32.54 15.47 -15.40
N LEU A 530 31.61 15.84 -14.56
CA LEU A 530 30.30 15.18 -14.51
C LEU A 530 29.59 15.21 -15.88
N GLY A 531 29.67 16.33 -16.60
CA GLY A 531 29.07 16.50 -17.92
C GLY A 531 29.65 15.59 -19.02
N GLU A 532 30.85 15.04 -18.82
CA GLU A 532 31.45 14.07 -19.77
C GLU A 532 30.81 12.68 -19.67
N LEU A 533 30.04 12.42 -18.62
CA LEU A 533 29.29 11.17 -18.46
C LEU A 533 27.92 11.24 -19.11
N ASP A 534 27.35 12.45 -19.29
CA ASP A 534 26.05 12.61 -19.92
C ASP A 534 26.14 12.31 -21.42
N GLU A 535 25.25 11.46 -21.89
CA GLU A 535 25.16 11.05 -23.29
C GLU A 535 23.69 11.18 -23.74
N ALA A 536 23.43 12.03 -24.71
CA ALA A 536 22.09 12.18 -25.28
C ALA A 536 21.55 10.84 -25.79
N GLY A 537 20.34 10.48 -25.38
CA GLY A 537 19.73 9.19 -25.71
C GLY A 537 20.32 7.97 -25.01
N GLY A 538 21.39 8.12 -24.23
CA GLY A 538 22.12 7.02 -23.59
C GLY A 538 22.12 7.06 -22.07
N LEU A 539 22.57 8.16 -21.49
CA LEU A 539 22.74 8.31 -20.04
C LEU A 539 22.57 9.77 -19.62
N ARG A 540 21.94 10.00 -18.47
CA ARG A 540 21.85 11.31 -17.83
C ARG A 540 22.13 11.19 -16.34
N VAL A 541 22.97 12.06 -15.79
CA VAL A 541 23.17 12.19 -14.35
C VAL A 541 22.08 13.10 -13.78
N LEU A 542 21.32 12.58 -12.82
CA LEU A 542 20.18 13.27 -12.17
C LEU A 542 20.61 14.00 -10.91
N ALA A 543 21.50 13.39 -10.14
CA ALA A 543 22.00 13.95 -8.88
C ALA A 543 23.38 13.39 -8.53
N ARG A 544 24.11 14.13 -7.70
CA ARG A 544 25.42 13.73 -7.17
C ARG A 544 25.42 13.84 -5.64
N GLN A 545 26.10 12.92 -5.01
CA GLN A 545 26.41 12.98 -3.58
C GLN A 545 27.94 12.87 -3.42
N ASP A 546 28.56 13.91 -2.87
CA ASP A 546 29.97 13.84 -2.46
C ASP A 546 30.13 12.88 -1.27
N LEU A 547 31.34 12.35 -1.07
CA LEU A 547 31.62 11.44 0.05
C LEU A 547 31.26 12.09 1.39
N GLY A 548 30.24 11.52 2.08
CA GLY A 548 29.71 12.03 3.35
C GLY A 548 28.83 13.27 3.26
N GLY A 549 28.53 13.78 2.05
CA GLY A 549 27.64 14.93 1.81
C GLY A 549 26.17 14.56 1.64
N SER A 550 25.35 15.60 1.43
CA SER A 550 23.96 15.45 0.99
C SER A 550 23.88 15.29 -0.53
N TRP A 551 22.75 14.75 -1.00
CA TRP A 551 22.48 14.69 -2.43
C TRP A 551 22.21 16.09 -3.01
N ASP A 552 22.92 16.40 -4.09
CA ASP A 552 22.73 17.60 -4.91
C ASP A 552 21.98 17.22 -6.19
N TRP A 553 20.77 17.73 -6.36
CA TRP A 553 19.87 17.45 -7.49
C TRP A 553 20.04 18.46 -8.64
N THR A 554 20.93 19.42 -8.47
CA THR A 554 21.35 20.38 -9.50
C THR A 554 22.88 20.42 -9.59
N PRO A 555 23.51 19.25 -9.84
CA PRO A 555 24.96 19.17 -9.74
C PRO A 555 25.65 20.03 -10.80
N ALA A 556 26.71 20.70 -10.38
CA ALA A 556 27.55 21.46 -11.30
C ALA A 556 28.31 20.52 -12.25
N TYR A 557 27.95 20.51 -13.52
CA TYR A 557 28.49 19.60 -14.55
C TYR A 557 29.98 19.74 -14.80
N GLU A 558 30.55 20.91 -14.52
CA GLU A 558 32.00 21.19 -14.65
C GLU A 558 32.84 20.62 -13.49
N ARG A 559 32.22 20.18 -12.42
CA ARG A 559 32.94 19.73 -11.23
C ARG A 559 33.51 18.32 -11.45
N PRO A 560 34.83 18.10 -11.20
CA PRO A 560 35.45 16.80 -11.37
C PRO A 560 34.93 15.78 -10.34
N LEU A 561 34.80 14.53 -10.75
CA LEU A 561 34.42 13.39 -9.94
C LEU A 561 35.56 12.94 -9.04
N ARG A 562 35.22 12.47 -7.85
CA ARG A 562 36.16 11.94 -6.87
C ARG A 562 35.77 10.49 -6.52
N ALA A 563 36.77 9.72 -6.09
CA ALA A 563 36.50 8.41 -5.51
C ALA A 563 35.56 8.51 -4.33
N GLY A 564 34.54 7.64 -4.27
CA GLY A 564 33.50 7.63 -3.26
C GLY A 564 32.29 8.50 -3.59
N ASP A 565 32.30 9.32 -4.65
CA ASP A 565 31.11 10.05 -5.11
C ASP A 565 30.02 9.06 -5.54
N ARG A 566 28.78 9.41 -5.24
CA ARG A 566 27.61 8.64 -5.69
C ARG A 566 26.81 9.44 -6.69
N LEU A 567 26.38 8.79 -7.75
CA LEU A 567 25.63 9.38 -8.85
C LEU A 567 24.24 8.70 -8.93
N ALA A 568 23.18 9.48 -8.94
CA ALA A 568 21.86 9.02 -9.34
C ALA A 568 21.73 9.26 -10.85
N VAL A 569 21.44 8.22 -11.61
CA VAL A 569 21.48 8.26 -13.07
C VAL A 569 20.20 7.67 -13.68
N ALA A 570 19.80 8.19 -14.84
CA ALA A 570 18.84 7.59 -15.74
C ALA A 570 19.57 7.21 -17.04
N GLY A 571 19.38 5.98 -17.51
CA GLY A 571 20.06 5.56 -18.73
C GLY A 571 19.44 4.36 -19.42
N THR A 572 19.85 4.17 -20.66
CA THR A 572 19.61 2.90 -21.38
C THR A 572 20.53 1.81 -20.83
N ARG A 573 20.23 0.54 -21.16
CA ARG A 573 21.11 -0.59 -20.77
C ARG A 573 22.54 -0.38 -21.24
N SER A 574 22.73 0.09 -22.48
CA SER A 574 24.06 0.35 -23.05
C SER A 574 24.76 1.53 -22.40
N GLY A 575 24.03 2.63 -22.12
CA GLY A 575 24.58 3.79 -21.43
C GLY A 575 25.02 3.44 -20.01
N LEU A 576 24.18 2.71 -19.27
CA LEU A 576 24.51 2.26 -17.93
C LEU A 576 25.69 1.28 -17.90
N ALA A 577 25.77 0.36 -18.88
CA ALA A 577 26.89 -0.57 -18.97
C ALA A 577 28.21 0.18 -19.18
N ARG A 578 28.25 1.19 -20.07
CA ARG A 578 29.44 2.06 -20.26
C ARG A 578 29.80 2.82 -18.98
N LEU A 579 28.80 3.39 -18.29
CA LEU A 579 29.06 4.09 -17.01
C LEU A 579 29.70 3.14 -16.00
N LEU A 580 29.17 1.93 -15.83
CA LEU A 580 29.70 0.94 -14.89
C LEU A 580 31.15 0.52 -15.24
N MET A 581 31.50 0.43 -16.53
CA MET A 581 32.89 0.18 -16.95
C MET A 581 33.80 1.36 -16.62
N THR A 582 33.31 2.58 -16.68
CA THR A 582 34.07 3.80 -16.43
C THR A 582 34.23 4.07 -14.93
N THR A 583 33.25 3.71 -14.11
CA THR A 583 33.22 3.98 -12.65
C THR A 583 33.87 2.88 -11.81
N ARG A 584 34.27 1.75 -12.41
CA ARG A 584 34.98 0.66 -11.75
C ARG A 584 36.48 0.69 -12.08
N PRO A 585 37.36 0.22 -11.18
CA PRO A 585 38.78 0.13 -11.48
C PRO A 585 39.03 -0.81 -12.66
N GLN A 586 39.91 -0.41 -13.59
CA GLN A 586 40.33 -1.29 -14.66
C GLN A 586 41.21 -2.40 -14.07
N GLN A 587 40.81 -3.64 -14.29
CA GLN A 587 41.67 -4.78 -13.96
C GLN A 587 42.88 -4.73 -14.91
N THR A 588 44.06 -4.41 -14.39
CA THR A 588 45.30 -4.62 -15.12
C THR A 588 45.42 -6.12 -15.38
N PRO A 589 45.51 -6.58 -16.64
CA PRO A 589 45.74 -8.00 -16.90
C PRO A 589 47.05 -8.39 -16.20
N ALA A 590 46.97 -9.42 -15.35
CA ALA A 590 48.17 -9.98 -14.75
C ALA A 590 49.09 -10.39 -15.89
N VAL A 591 50.24 -9.69 -15.98
CA VAL A 591 51.31 -10.09 -16.88
C VAL A 591 51.80 -11.46 -16.41
N SER A 592 51.53 -12.47 -17.23
CA SER A 592 51.97 -13.86 -17.08
C SER A 592 53.46 -13.99 -17.33
#